data_5417d3402116eae0bde5483e4389bf6e
#
_entry.id   5417d3402116eae0bde5483e4389bf6e
#
_cell.length_a   1.000
_cell.length_b   1.000
_cell.length_c   1.000
_cell.angle_alpha   90.00
_cell.angle_beta   90.00
_cell.angle_gamma   90.00
#
_symmetry.space_group_name_H-M   'P 1'
#
loop_
_entity.id
_entity.type
_entity.pdbx_description
1 polymer ?
#
loop_
_entity_poly.entity_id
_entity_poly.type
_entity_poly.pdbx_seq_one_letter_code
_entity_poly.pdbx_strand_id
1 'polypeptide(L)'
;MISIFNFELFKKRLNLFLEKIEDLGGEVEPLTIEKPATEEEIKAVEAQLGYTLPPHFREVLLENTAHLEFWWYLYHFLQKNKDFLPDEICGIFQGKLRFGLDLLLLYEEHRAGWQKDVFPNYEDEYDRVWHNKMFFQKVFNGDYIAIELEPDNYGKVVYVSHDGSENHGLYIADNFKEFLMNYAAVGWTGGEDWQWEPFYTKDKGIDPTCENAQTWYKVLGINPKELEG
;
A
#
# COMPACT_ATOMS: atom_id res chain seq x y z
N MET A 1 8.75 16.49 12.39
CA MET A 1 8.00 15.82 13.48
C MET A 1 7.69 14.42 12.98
N ILE A 2 8.16 13.40 13.68
CA ILE A 2 7.80 12.02 13.38
C ILE A 2 6.31 11.92 13.74
N SER A 3 5.43 11.76 12.74
CA SER A 3 4.00 11.55 12.97
C SER A 3 3.86 10.22 13.72
N ILE A 4 3.36 10.26 14.93
CA ILE A 4 3.03 9.04 15.67
C ILE A 4 1.94 8.33 14.88
N PHE A 5 2.13 7.04 14.56
CA PHE A 5 1.12 6.23 13.91
C PHE A 5 -0.17 6.22 14.76
N ASN A 6 -1.27 6.61 14.15
CA ASN A 6 -2.58 6.67 14.80
C ASN A 6 -3.57 5.82 14.01
N PHE A 7 -3.85 4.61 14.52
CA PHE A 7 -4.73 3.66 13.84
C PHE A 7 -6.19 4.13 13.75
N GLU A 8 -6.67 4.91 14.71
CA GLU A 8 -8.01 5.50 14.65
C GLU A 8 -8.10 6.55 13.54
N LEU A 9 -7.07 7.38 13.40
CA LEU A 9 -7.00 8.34 12.29
C LEU A 9 -6.88 7.64 10.93
N PHE A 10 -6.10 6.56 10.85
CA PHE A 10 -6.01 5.72 9.66
C PHE A 10 -7.39 5.20 9.24
N LYS A 11 -8.15 4.61 10.17
CA LYS A 11 -9.52 4.12 9.92
C LYS A 11 -10.48 5.24 9.52
N LYS A 12 -10.40 6.39 10.22
CA LYS A 12 -11.21 7.58 9.90
C LYS A 12 -10.99 8.04 8.46
N ARG A 13 -9.73 8.12 8.03
CA ARG A 13 -9.37 8.52 6.66
C ARG A 13 -9.96 7.57 5.64
N LEU A 14 -9.74 6.27 5.79
CA LEU A 14 -10.27 5.27 4.87
C LEU A 14 -11.80 5.32 4.79
N ASN A 15 -12.49 5.32 5.92
CA ASN A 15 -13.94 5.36 5.94
C ASN A 15 -14.50 6.62 5.25
N LEU A 16 -13.85 7.77 5.42
CA LEU A 16 -14.23 9.00 4.71
C LEU A 16 -14.14 8.81 3.17
N PHE A 17 -13.05 8.23 2.68
CA PHE A 17 -12.91 7.97 1.25
C PHE A 17 -13.93 6.94 0.75
N LEU A 18 -14.13 5.84 1.47
CA LEU A 18 -15.11 4.81 1.10
C LEU A 18 -16.53 5.42 1.01
N GLU A 19 -16.92 6.25 1.98
CA GLU A 19 -18.19 6.99 1.95
C GLU A 19 -18.31 7.88 0.71
N LYS A 20 -17.26 8.66 0.39
CA LYS A 20 -17.27 9.53 -0.80
C LYS A 20 -17.34 8.75 -2.12
N ILE A 21 -16.68 7.61 -2.20
CA ILE A 21 -16.76 6.73 -3.37
C ILE A 21 -18.16 6.13 -3.51
N GLU A 22 -18.78 5.71 -2.41
CA GLU A 22 -20.15 5.18 -2.40
C GLU A 22 -21.17 6.27 -2.78
N ASP A 23 -21.03 7.50 -2.27
CA ASP A 23 -21.86 8.66 -2.62
C ASP A 23 -21.82 8.98 -4.12
N LEU A 24 -20.71 8.73 -4.80
CA LEU A 24 -20.57 8.86 -6.25
C LEU A 24 -21.20 7.69 -7.02
N GLY A 25 -21.66 6.64 -6.34
CA GLY A 25 -22.17 5.42 -6.95
C GLY A 25 -21.08 4.43 -7.32
N GLY A 26 -19.93 4.49 -6.67
CA GLY A 26 -18.89 3.46 -6.71
C GLY A 26 -19.28 2.22 -5.93
N GLU A 27 -18.57 1.14 -6.19
CA GLU A 27 -18.71 -0.11 -5.44
C GLU A 27 -17.67 -0.13 -4.30
N VAL A 28 -18.09 -0.50 -3.11
CA VAL A 28 -17.26 -0.47 -1.90
C VAL A 28 -17.40 -1.78 -1.14
N GLU A 29 -16.27 -2.41 -0.80
CA GLU A 29 -16.21 -3.43 0.24
C GLU A 29 -15.71 -2.76 1.52
N PRO A 30 -16.50 -2.81 2.61
CA PRO A 30 -16.18 -2.15 3.86
C PRO A 30 -14.85 -2.64 4.46
N LEU A 31 -14.21 -1.75 5.22
CA LEU A 31 -12.98 -2.05 5.94
C LEU A 31 -13.21 -3.18 6.95
N THR A 32 -12.57 -4.32 6.69
CA THR A 32 -12.51 -5.47 7.59
C THR A 32 -11.22 -5.42 8.39
N ILE A 33 -11.32 -5.54 9.71
CA ILE A 33 -10.19 -5.50 10.65
C ILE A 33 -10.34 -6.68 11.61
N GLU A 34 -9.37 -7.57 11.63
CA GLU A 34 -9.31 -8.64 12.62
C GLU A 34 -8.68 -8.16 13.93
N LYS A 35 -8.85 -8.93 14.99
CA LYS A 35 -8.13 -8.69 16.26
C LYS A 35 -6.60 -8.71 16.03
N PRO A 36 -5.82 -8.03 16.88
CA PRO A 36 -4.37 -8.14 16.85
C PRO A 36 -3.87 -9.58 16.99
N ALA A 37 -2.75 -9.87 16.33
CA ALA A 37 -2.04 -11.14 16.49
C ALA A 37 -1.37 -11.24 17.87
N THR A 38 -1.23 -12.46 18.35
CA THR A 38 -0.42 -12.73 19.54
C THR A 38 1.07 -12.82 19.19
N GLU A 39 1.91 -12.66 20.19
CA GLU A 39 3.36 -12.83 20.06
C GLU A 39 3.73 -14.25 19.58
N GLU A 40 3.00 -15.26 20.03
CA GLU A 40 3.17 -16.65 19.66
C GLU A 40 2.85 -16.90 18.18
N GLU A 41 1.75 -16.32 17.68
CA GLU A 41 1.36 -16.42 16.26
C GLU A 41 2.41 -15.78 15.36
N ILE A 42 2.90 -14.59 15.72
CA ILE A 42 3.95 -13.91 14.96
C ILE A 42 5.24 -14.73 14.94
N LYS A 43 5.71 -15.22 16.09
CA LYS A 43 6.93 -16.06 16.18
C LYS A 43 6.81 -17.34 15.36
N ALA A 44 5.63 -17.93 15.29
CA ALA A 44 5.41 -19.12 14.49
C ALA A 44 5.58 -18.85 12.98
N VAL A 45 5.16 -17.66 12.50
CA VAL A 45 5.35 -17.23 11.11
C VAL A 45 6.81 -16.83 10.88
N GLU A 46 7.43 -16.04 11.77
CA GLU A 46 8.85 -15.67 11.69
C GLU A 46 9.77 -16.90 11.61
N ALA A 47 9.48 -17.95 12.38
CA ALA A 47 10.25 -19.19 12.35
C ALA A 47 10.16 -19.91 10.97
N GLN A 48 9.05 -19.79 10.26
CA GLN A 48 8.88 -20.38 8.93
C GLN A 48 9.50 -19.48 7.84
N LEU A 49 9.40 -18.15 7.99
CA LEU A 49 10.06 -17.20 7.09
C LEU A 49 11.59 -17.21 7.21
N GLY A 50 12.13 -17.60 8.38
CA GLY A 50 13.56 -17.60 8.67
C GLY A 50 14.14 -16.22 9.05
N TYR A 51 13.30 -15.22 9.25
CA TYR A 51 13.70 -13.87 9.70
C TYR A 51 12.62 -13.26 10.59
N THR A 52 13.01 -12.23 11.36
CA THR A 52 12.10 -11.42 12.18
C THR A 52 11.40 -10.40 11.31
N LEU A 53 10.11 -10.21 11.49
CA LEU A 53 9.33 -9.19 10.75
C LEU A 53 9.88 -7.78 11.01
N PRO A 54 9.88 -6.90 10.01
CA PRO A 54 10.25 -5.50 10.18
C PRO A 54 9.47 -4.84 11.32
N PRO A 55 10.13 -4.06 12.20
CA PRO A 55 9.54 -3.61 13.46
C PRO A 55 8.18 -2.92 13.33
N HIS A 56 8.04 -1.96 12.41
CA HIS A 56 6.79 -1.22 12.25
C HIS A 56 5.63 -2.09 11.70
N PHE A 57 5.93 -3.09 10.88
CA PHE A 57 4.93 -4.06 10.42
C PHE A 57 4.50 -4.96 11.57
N ARG A 58 5.48 -5.49 12.32
CA ARG A 58 5.26 -6.33 13.49
C ARG A 58 4.44 -5.64 14.58
N GLU A 59 4.75 -4.37 14.86
CA GLU A 59 4.01 -3.54 15.82
C GLU A 59 2.54 -3.35 15.39
N VAL A 60 2.26 -3.11 14.10
CA VAL A 60 0.89 -3.00 13.60
C VAL A 60 0.12 -4.33 13.80
N LEU A 61 0.76 -5.47 13.54
CA LEU A 61 0.12 -6.78 13.76
C LEU A 61 -0.19 -7.03 15.24
N LEU A 62 0.71 -6.64 16.15
CA LEU A 62 0.55 -6.86 17.60
C LEU A 62 -0.43 -5.90 18.26
N GLU A 63 -0.45 -4.65 17.81
CA GLU A 63 -1.16 -3.59 18.51
C GLU A 63 -2.51 -3.24 17.89
N ASN A 64 -2.67 -3.52 16.58
CA ASN A 64 -3.82 -3.02 15.84
C ASN A 64 -4.64 -4.12 15.14
N THR A 65 -4.02 -4.95 14.30
CA THR A 65 -4.76 -5.94 13.51
C THR A 65 -3.85 -7.03 12.95
N ALA A 66 -4.28 -8.29 13.05
CA ALA A 66 -3.59 -9.41 12.39
C ALA A 66 -3.88 -9.49 10.89
N HIS A 67 -5.03 -8.97 10.45
CA HIS A 67 -5.44 -8.92 9.04
C HIS A 67 -6.33 -7.71 8.80
N LEU A 68 -6.11 -7.05 7.67
CA LEU A 68 -6.90 -5.91 7.23
C LEU A 68 -7.15 -6.01 5.73
N GLU A 69 -8.42 -5.81 5.34
CA GLU A 69 -8.82 -5.81 3.94
C GLU A 69 -9.96 -4.81 3.70
N PHE A 70 -9.90 -4.12 2.56
CA PHE A 70 -10.99 -3.38 1.94
C PHE A 70 -10.69 -3.18 0.45
N TRP A 71 -11.71 -2.82 -0.33
CA TRP A 71 -11.53 -2.33 -1.69
C TRP A 71 -12.66 -1.38 -2.08
N TRP A 72 -12.39 -0.58 -3.10
CA TRP A 72 -13.38 0.25 -3.76
C TRP A 72 -13.13 0.28 -5.27
N TYR A 73 -14.21 0.57 -6.04
CA TYR A 73 -14.18 0.55 -7.48
C TYR A 73 -15.11 1.62 -8.05
N LEU A 74 -14.57 2.53 -8.88
CA LEU A 74 -15.28 3.68 -9.43
C LEU A 74 -15.44 3.61 -10.96
N TYR A 75 -14.94 2.56 -11.60
CA TYR A 75 -14.85 2.44 -13.05
C TYR A 75 -16.19 2.64 -13.76
N HIS A 76 -17.28 2.04 -13.29
CA HIS A 76 -18.59 2.18 -13.92
C HIS A 76 -19.16 3.60 -13.86
N PHE A 77 -18.86 4.34 -12.79
CA PHE A 77 -19.18 5.76 -12.70
C PHE A 77 -18.35 6.57 -13.72
N LEU A 78 -17.04 6.35 -13.79
CA LEU A 78 -16.13 7.07 -14.69
C LEU A 78 -16.41 6.79 -16.17
N GLN A 79 -16.85 5.59 -16.53
CA GLN A 79 -17.27 5.29 -17.90
C GLN A 79 -18.45 6.16 -18.38
N LYS A 80 -19.33 6.58 -17.46
CA LYS A 80 -20.47 7.45 -17.73
C LYS A 80 -20.13 8.95 -17.60
N ASN A 81 -19.06 9.26 -16.85
CA ASN A 81 -18.65 10.63 -16.50
C ASN A 81 -17.17 10.81 -16.87
N LYS A 82 -16.84 10.77 -18.16
CA LYS A 82 -15.45 10.72 -18.66
C LYS A 82 -14.59 11.92 -18.29
N ASP A 83 -15.20 13.09 -18.10
CA ASP A 83 -14.53 14.35 -17.76
C ASP A 83 -14.54 14.61 -16.22
N PHE A 84 -14.87 13.60 -15.42
CA PHE A 84 -14.96 13.76 -13.96
C PHE A 84 -13.59 13.92 -13.30
N LEU A 85 -12.60 13.14 -13.74
CA LEU A 85 -11.23 13.24 -13.25
C LEU A 85 -10.39 14.11 -14.18
N PRO A 86 -9.60 15.05 -13.66
CA PRO A 86 -8.56 15.75 -14.42
C PRO A 86 -7.51 14.78 -14.97
N ASP A 87 -6.84 15.18 -16.05
CA ASP A 87 -5.87 14.35 -16.77
C ASP A 87 -4.75 13.81 -15.85
N GLU A 88 -4.30 14.62 -14.88
CA GLU A 88 -3.22 14.28 -13.95
C GLU A 88 -3.54 13.09 -13.02
N ILE A 89 -4.84 12.81 -12.83
CA ILE A 89 -5.32 11.74 -11.95
C ILE A 89 -6.36 10.83 -12.64
N CYS A 90 -6.46 10.90 -13.96
CA CYS A 90 -7.50 10.18 -14.73
C CYS A 90 -7.39 8.65 -14.65
N GLY A 91 -6.23 8.13 -14.25
CA GLY A 91 -6.00 6.70 -14.04
C GLY A 91 -6.60 6.12 -12.76
N ILE A 92 -7.10 6.94 -11.84
CA ILE A 92 -7.58 6.49 -10.54
C ILE A 92 -9.03 6.01 -10.64
N PHE A 93 -9.25 4.71 -10.56
CA PHE A 93 -10.60 4.14 -10.62
C PHE A 93 -10.86 3.02 -9.61
N GLN A 94 -9.85 2.63 -8.83
CA GLN A 94 -9.97 1.58 -7.82
C GLN A 94 -8.97 1.80 -6.69
N GLY A 95 -9.25 1.18 -5.55
CA GLY A 95 -8.33 1.04 -4.44
C GLY A 95 -8.49 -0.29 -3.75
N LYS A 96 -7.39 -0.88 -3.31
CA LYS A 96 -7.41 -2.12 -2.55
C LYS A 96 -6.23 -2.19 -1.61
N LEU A 97 -6.52 -2.47 -0.34
CA LEU A 97 -5.52 -2.92 0.62
C LEU A 97 -5.91 -4.31 1.10
N ARG A 98 -4.92 -5.18 1.14
CA ARG A 98 -5.05 -6.46 1.82
C ARG A 98 -3.68 -6.88 2.35
N PHE A 99 -3.52 -6.85 3.66
CA PHE A 99 -2.35 -7.40 4.32
C PHE A 99 -2.75 -8.20 5.55
N GLY A 100 -1.93 -9.15 5.95
CA GLY A 100 -2.20 -9.95 7.13
C GLY A 100 -1.08 -10.93 7.43
N LEU A 101 -1.00 -11.34 8.70
CA LEU A 101 -0.05 -12.36 9.15
C LEU A 101 -0.24 -13.69 8.40
N ASP A 102 -1.49 -14.04 8.11
CA ASP A 102 -1.92 -15.23 7.38
C ASP A 102 -1.45 -15.27 5.91
N LEU A 103 -1.14 -14.11 5.32
CA LEU A 103 -0.74 -13.98 3.93
C LEU A 103 0.77 -14.05 3.71
N LEU A 104 1.59 -13.84 4.75
CA LEU A 104 3.03 -13.67 4.59
C LEU A 104 3.73 -14.89 4.01
N LEU A 105 3.36 -16.10 4.45
CA LEU A 105 3.96 -17.33 3.93
C LEU A 105 3.61 -17.58 2.46
N LEU A 106 2.39 -17.27 2.05
CA LEU A 106 1.98 -17.33 0.65
C LEU A 106 2.76 -16.32 -0.21
N TYR A 107 2.92 -15.11 0.29
CA TYR A 107 3.66 -14.08 -0.44
C TYR A 107 5.16 -14.36 -0.49
N GLU A 108 5.72 -15.00 0.53
CA GLU A 108 7.10 -15.48 0.50
C GLU A 108 7.30 -16.60 -0.54
N GLU A 109 6.35 -17.52 -0.67
CA GLU A 109 6.36 -18.53 -1.73
C GLU A 109 6.33 -17.87 -3.12
N HIS A 110 5.49 -16.88 -3.33
CA HIS A 110 5.43 -16.12 -4.58
C HIS A 110 6.76 -15.40 -4.86
N ARG A 111 7.31 -14.68 -3.87
CA ARG A 111 8.59 -13.98 -3.99
C ARG A 111 9.73 -14.95 -4.36
N ALA A 112 9.81 -16.06 -3.64
CA ALA A 112 10.84 -17.08 -3.90
C ALA A 112 10.71 -17.70 -5.30
N GLY A 113 9.47 -17.90 -5.77
CA GLY A 113 9.19 -18.35 -7.14
C GLY A 113 9.68 -17.36 -8.19
N TRP A 114 9.29 -16.09 -8.08
CA TRP A 114 9.74 -15.03 -8.98
C TRP A 114 11.27 -14.89 -8.98
N GLN A 115 11.88 -14.81 -7.79
CA GLN A 115 13.34 -14.73 -7.66
C GLN A 115 14.06 -15.89 -8.30
N LYS A 116 13.56 -17.12 -8.11
CA LYS A 116 14.22 -18.32 -8.63
C LYS A 116 14.09 -18.47 -10.15
N ASP A 117 12.87 -18.23 -10.68
CA ASP A 117 12.51 -18.67 -12.02
C ASP A 117 12.59 -17.55 -13.06
N VAL A 118 12.51 -16.27 -12.64
CA VAL A 118 12.45 -15.13 -13.53
C VAL A 118 13.54 -14.09 -13.24
N PHE A 119 13.81 -13.77 -11.99
CA PHE A 119 14.74 -12.71 -11.56
C PHE A 119 15.90 -13.27 -10.69
N PRO A 120 16.69 -14.24 -11.19
CA PRO A 120 17.68 -14.94 -10.34
C PRO A 120 19.00 -14.19 -10.17
N ASN A 121 19.28 -13.17 -10.99
CA ASN A 121 20.59 -12.54 -11.06
C ASN A 121 20.71 -11.33 -10.12
N TYR A 122 21.19 -11.54 -8.90
CA TYR A 122 21.38 -10.46 -7.91
C TYR A 122 22.31 -9.32 -8.39
N GLU A 123 23.20 -9.56 -9.34
CA GLU A 123 24.10 -8.53 -9.90
C GLU A 123 23.39 -7.63 -10.92
N ASP A 124 22.26 -8.05 -11.47
CA ASP A 124 21.38 -7.23 -12.30
C ASP A 124 20.58 -6.25 -11.43
N GLU A 125 20.49 -5.01 -11.82
CA GLU A 125 19.83 -3.97 -11.03
C GLU A 125 18.32 -4.20 -10.91
N TYR A 126 17.68 -4.72 -11.95
CA TYR A 126 16.26 -5.01 -11.94
C TYR A 126 15.97 -6.26 -11.09
N ASP A 127 16.66 -7.37 -11.35
CA ASP A 127 16.47 -8.62 -10.62
C ASP A 127 16.72 -8.44 -9.12
N ARG A 128 17.72 -7.64 -8.75
CA ARG A 128 18.11 -7.40 -7.34
C ARG A 128 16.96 -6.86 -6.50
N VAL A 129 16.03 -6.09 -7.07
CA VAL A 129 14.87 -5.57 -6.34
C VAL A 129 13.94 -6.69 -5.85
N TRP A 130 13.93 -7.87 -6.51
CA TRP A 130 13.14 -9.03 -6.10
C TRP A 130 13.77 -9.81 -4.92
N HIS A 131 15.03 -9.51 -4.58
CA HIS A 131 15.76 -10.19 -3.52
C HIS A 131 15.61 -9.44 -2.19
N ASN A 132 15.72 -10.18 -1.07
CA ASN A 132 15.73 -9.63 0.29
C ASN A 132 14.58 -8.67 0.58
N LYS A 133 13.36 -9.05 0.20
CA LYS A 133 12.12 -8.30 0.42
C LYS A 133 11.11 -9.15 1.18
N MET A 134 10.33 -8.52 2.02
CA MET A 134 9.11 -9.09 2.61
C MET A 134 7.91 -8.57 1.83
N PHE A 135 7.29 -9.42 1.01
CA PHE A 135 6.06 -9.07 0.31
C PHE A 135 4.87 -9.07 1.27
N PHE A 136 4.08 -8.01 1.28
CA PHE A 136 2.91 -7.92 2.16
C PHE A 136 1.61 -7.61 1.41
N GLN A 137 1.68 -7.11 0.17
CA GLN A 137 0.51 -6.85 -0.65
C GLN A 137 0.77 -7.25 -2.10
N LYS A 138 -0.13 -8.08 -2.65
CA LYS A 138 -0.19 -8.38 -4.08
C LYS A 138 -1.03 -7.35 -4.80
N VAL A 139 -0.53 -6.86 -5.92
CA VAL A 139 -1.22 -5.92 -6.82
C VAL A 139 -1.96 -6.69 -7.91
N PHE A 140 -3.00 -6.10 -8.51
CA PHE A 140 -3.84 -6.80 -9.49
C PHE A 140 -3.11 -7.21 -10.77
N ASN A 141 -2.18 -6.40 -11.24
CA ASN A 141 -1.38 -6.69 -12.44
C ASN A 141 -0.32 -7.79 -12.22
N GLY A 142 -0.11 -8.26 -10.99
CA GLY A 142 0.90 -9.26 -10.65
C GLY A 142 2.13 -8.71 -9.94
N ASP A 143 2.23 -7.40 -9.77
CA ASP A 143 3.26 -6.72 -8.99
C ASP A 143 3.04 -6.88 -7.48
N TYR A 144 3.96 -6.36 -6.69
CA TYR A 144 3.90 -6.41 -5.23
C TYR A 144 4.30 -5.09 -4.59
N ILE A 145 3.76 -4.84 -3.40
CA ILE A 145 4.30 -3.88 -2.46
C ILE A 145 4.99 -4.67 -1.36
N ALA A 146 6.22 -4.29 -1.06
CA ALA A 146 7.10 -5.04 -0.18
C ALA A 146 7.78 -4.14 0.85
N ILE A 147 8.39 -4.74 1.86
CA ILE A 147 9.29 -4.07 2.81
C ILE A 147 10.72 -4.53 2.54
N GLU A 148 11.63 -3.57 2.48
CA GLU A 148 13.06 -3.79 2.29
C GLU A 148 13.67 -4.51 3.50
N LEU A 149 14.43 -5.58 3.24
CA LEU A 149 15.16 -6.32 4.27
C LEU A 149 16.68 -6.08 4.21
N GLU A 150 17.18 -5.39 3.17
CA GLU A 150 18.59 -5.00 3.10
C GLU A 150 18.93 -3.96 4.16
N PRO A 151 20.10 -4.05 4.83
CA PRO A 151 20.44 -3.22 5.98
C PRO A 151 20.39 -1.72 5.71
N ASP A 152 20.83 -1.26 4.53
CA ASP A 152 20.94 0.16 4.20
C ASP A 152 19.59 0.89 4.12
N ASN A 153 18.52 0.15 3.77
CA ASN A 153 17.17 0.68 3.62
C ASN A 153 16.13 -0.15 4.39
N TYR A 154 16.56 -0.89 5.40
CA TYR A 154 15.72 -1.80 6.16
C TYR A 154 14.45 -1.14 6.68
N GLY A 155 13.32 -1.75 6.35
CA GLY A 155 12.00 -1.31 6.81
C GLY A 155 11.28 -0.32 5.87
N LYS A 156 11.95 0.21 4.85
CA LYS A 156 11.29 1.05 3.83
C LYS A 156 10.30 0.23 2.99
N VAL A 157 9.25 0.87 2.54
CA VAL A 157 8.25 0.27 1.65
C VAL A 157 8.64 0.53 0.21
N VAL A 158 8.67 -0.52 -0.60
CA VAL A 158 9.17 -0.52 -1.97
C VAL A 158 8.14 -1.14 -2.93
N TYR A 159 8.02 -0.58 -4.13
CA TYR A 159 7.23 -1.14 -5.22
C TYR A 159 8.07 -2.13 -6.03
N VAL A 160 7.50 -3.31 -6.32
CA VAL A 160 8.20 -4.40 -7.03
C VAL A 160 7.36 -4.79 -8.26
N SER A 161 7.83 -4.38 -9.45
CA SER A 161 7.18 -4.66 -10.72
C SER A 161 7.83 -5.87 -11.42
N HIS A 162 7.00 -6.64 -12.15
CA HIS A 162 7.45 -7.81 -12.92
C HIS A 162 7.56 -7.54 -14.42
N ASP A 163 7.08 -6.39 -14.91
CA ASP A 163 6.89 -6.11 -16.34
C ASP A 163 7.73 -4.93 -16.88
N GLY A 164 8.74 -4.47 -16.14
CA GLY A 164 9.67 -3.46 -16.60
C GLY A 164 9.24 -2.02 -16.32
N SER A 165 8.35 -1.79 -15.35
CA SER A 165 7.97 -0.44 -14.92
C SER A 165 9.19 0.40 -14.52
N GLU A 166 9.16 1.70 -14.89
CA GLU A 166 10.16 2.70 -14.46
C GLU A 166 10.10 2.95 -12.93
N ASN A 167 8.99 2.58 -12.30
CA ASN A 167 8.77 2.71 -10.86
C ASN A 167 9.28 1.50 -10.06
N HIS A 168 9.83 0.48 -10.73
CA HIS A 168 10.40 -0.70 -10.08
C HIS A 168 11.54 -0.33 -9.13
N GLY A 169 11.43 -0.74 -7.87
CA GLY A 169 12.42 -0.44 -6.84
C GLY A 169 12.30 0.95 -6.20
N LEU A 170 11.27 1.75 -6.56
CA LEU A 170 11.02 3.01 -5.87
C LEU A 170 10.56 2.78 -4.43
N TYR A 171 11.17 3.50 -3.50
CA TYR A 171 10.69 3.57 -2.12
C TYR A 171 9.51 4.53 -2.02
N ILE A 172 8.35 4.00 -1.66
CA ILE A 172 7.08 4.75 -1.58
C ILE A 172 6.72 5.19 -0.16
N ALA A 173 7.48 4.76 0.84
CA ALA A 173 7.46 5.29 2.21
C ALA A 173 8.73 4.87 2.97
N ASP A 174 9.13 5.63 3.99
CA ASP A 174 10.29 5.33 4.83
C ASP A 174 10.05 4.17 5.80
N ASN A 175 8.79 3.83 6.08
CA ASN A 175 8.41 2.67 6.89
C ASN A 175 6.92 2.32 6.72
N PHE A 176 6.52 1.14 7.21
CA PHE A 176 5.17 0.62 7.06
C PHE A 176 4.08 1.50 7.72
N LYS A 177 4.34 2.08 8.89
CA LYS A 177 3.37 2.95 9.58
C LYS A 177 3.13 4.24 8.80
N GLU A 178 4.19 4.83 8.27
CA GLU A 178 4.10 6.01 7.40
C GLU A 178 3.37 5.68 6.09
N PHE A 179 3.69 4.55 5.47
CA PHE A 179 2.99 4.04 4.30
C PHE A 179 1.48 3.97 4.55
N LEU A 180 1.05 3.33 5.65
CA LEU A 180 -0.37 3.24 6.01
C LEU A 180 -1.01 4.63 6.13
N MET A 181 -0.35 5.56 6.85
CA MET A 181 -0.90 6.89 7.12
C MET A 181 -0.99 7.76 5.85
N ASN A 182 0.05 7.77 5.03
CA ASN A 182 0.11 8.59 3.83
C ASN A 182 -0.84 8.04 2.76
N TYR A 183 -0.86 6.73 2.56
CA TYR A 183 -1.71 6.13 1.56
C TYR A 183 -3.21 6.19 1.93
N ALA A 184 -3.54 6.04 3.22
CA ALA A 184 -4.91 6.27 3.69
C ALA A 184 -5.36 7.71 3.49
N ALA A 185 -4.46 8.67 3.56
CA ALA A 185 -4.78 10.08 3.33
C ALA A 185 -5.10 10.39 1.86
N VAL A 186 -4.68 9.55 0.89
CA VAL A 186 -5.09 9.65 -0.52
C VAL A 186 -6.14 8.59 -0.89
N GLY A 187 -6.76 7.93 0.09
CA GLY A 187 -7.87 7.00 -0.11
C GLY A 187 -7.48 5.67 -0.72
N TRP A 188 -6.19 5.30 -0.65
CA TRP A 188 -5.65 4.05 -1.18
C TRP A 188 -5.95 3.82 -2.66
N THR A 189 -5.44 4.69 -3.51
CA THR A 189 -5.73 4.81 -4.95
C THR A 189 -5.19 3.67 -5.82
N GLY A 190 -5.24 2.45 -5.34
CA GLY A 190 -4.76 1.27 -6.04
C GLY A 190 -3.30 0.95 -5.75
N GLY A 191 -2.89 -0.26 -6.11
CA GLY A 191 -1.53 -0.74 -5.89
C GLY A 191 -0.66 -0.66 -7.15
N GLU A 192 -1.26 -0.47 -8.33
CA GLU A 192 -0.52 -0.34 -9.58
C GLU A 192 0.16 1.03 -9.64
N ASP A 193 1.38 1.09 -10.18
CA ASP A 193 2.24 2.27 -10.12
C ASP A 193 1.57 3.53 -10.70
N TRP A 194 0.94 3.44 -11.85
CA TRP A 194 0.22 4.55 -12.49
C TRP A 194 -0.97 5.08 -11.66
N GLN A 195 -1.44 4.36 -10.62
CA GLN A 195 -2.50 4.80 -9.72
C GLN A 195 -1.98 5.62 -8.54
N TRP A 196 -0.79 5.31 -8.04
CA TRP A 196 -0.17 6.03 -6.91
C TRP A 196 0.89 7.04 -7.35
N GLU A 197 1.49 6.89 -8.53
CA GLU A 197 2.50 7.80 -9.09
C GLU A 197 2.08 9.27 -9.07
N PRO A 198 0.81 9.65 -9.37
CA PRO A 198 0.36 11.03 -9.24
C PRO A 198 0.56 11.65 -7.86
N PHE A 199 0.63 10.84 -6.82
CA PHE A 199 0.85 11.27 -5.43
C PHE A 199 2.29 11.07 -4.95
N TYR A 200 3.17 10.56 -5.81
CA TYR A 200 4.55 10.30 -5.44
C TYR A 200 5.40 11.58 -5.51
N THR A 201 6.22 11.78 -4.48
CA THR A 201 7.30 12.75 -4.48
C THR A 201 8.61 12.08 -4.06
N LYS A 202 9.72 12.49 -4.68
CA LYS A 202 11.03 11.87 -4.43
C LYS A 202 11.45 11.91 -2.96
N ASP A 203 11.06 12.95 -2.25
CA ASP A 203 11.50 13.20 -0.87
C ASP A 203 10.63 12.51 0.19
N LYS A 204 9.39 12.10 -0.16
CA LYS A 204 8.42 11.58 0.81
C LYS A 204 7.77 10.26 0.39
N GLY A 205 8.03 9.76 -0.82
CA GLY A 205 7.22 8.66 -1.36
C GLY A 205 5.79 9.13 -1.65
N ILE A 206 4.78 8.41 -1.16
CA ILE A 206 3.37 8.85 -1.25
C ILE A 206 3.18 10.09 -0.37
N ASP A 207 2.93 11.22 -1.01
CA ASP A 207 2.78 12.54 -0.37
C ASP A 207 1.33 13.05 -0.44
N PRO A 208 0.55 12.97 0.64
CA PRO A 208 -0.82 13.46 0.68
C PRO A 208 -0.92 15.00 0.65
N THR A 209 0.22 15.70 0.63
CA THR A 209 0.27 17.17 0.55
C THR A 209 0.61 17.70 -0.84
N CYS A 210 0.90 16.83 -1.81
CA CYS A 210 1.20 17.21 -3.19
C CYS A 210 -0.02 17.84 -3.91
N GLU A 211 0.22 18.49 -5.04
CA GLU A 211 -0.82 19.18 -5.81
C GLU A 211 -1.92 18.23 -6.29
N ASN A 212 -1.54 17.05 -6.77
CA ASN A 212 -2.51 16.04 -7.21
C ASN A 212 -3.37 15.51 -6.07
N ALA A 213 -2.85 15.39 -4.85
CA ALA A 213 -3.66 15.05 -3.67
C ALA A 213 -4.70 16.14 -3.36
N GLN A 214 -4.35 17.42 -3.46
CA GLN A 214 -5.29 18.51 -3.29
C GLN A 214 -6.37 18.51 -4.38
N THR A 215 -6.00 18.21 -5.62
CA THR A 215 -6.93 18.04 -6.74
C THR A 215 -7.89 16.87 -6.48
N TRP A 216 -7.38 15.72 -6.02
CA TRP A 216 -8.18 14.56 -5.66
C TRP A 216 -9.18 14.84 -4.55
N TYR A 217 -8.77 15.52 -3.47
CA TYR A 217 -9.67 15.94 -2.39
C TYR A 217 -10.80 16.85 -2.91
N LYS A 218 -10.46 17.81 -3.76
CA LYS A 218 -11.43 18.74 -4.35
C LYS A 218 -12.46 18.00 -5.21
N VAL A 219 -12.02 17.05 -6.02
CA VAL A 219 -12.89 16.22 -6.88
C VAL A 219 -13.88 15.41 -6.05
N LEU A 220 -13.43 14.82 -4.94
CA LEU A 220 -14.26 14.05 -4.03
C LEU A 220 -15.07 14.91 -3.03
N GLY A 221 -14.87 16.22 -3.02
CA GLY A 221 -15.51 17.11 -2.03
C GLY A 221 -15.02 16.89 -0.60
N ILE A 222 -13.78 16.41 -0.43
CA ILE A 222 -13.13 16.21 0.87
C ILE A 222 -12.45 17.51 1.30
N ASN A 223 -12.73 17.98 2.51
CA ASN A 223 -11.95 19.05 3.12
C ASN A 223 -10.67 18.43 3.73
N PRO A 224 -9.46 18.87 3.35
CA PRO A 224 -8.20 18.33 3.90
C PRO A 224 -8.14 18.32 5.44
N LYS A 225 -8.81 19.23 6.12
CA LYS A 225 -8.91 19.24 7.60
C LYS A 225 -9.63 18.02 8.18
N GLU A 226 -10.48 17.36 7.42
CA GLU A 226 -11.15 16.12 7.85
C GLU A 226 -10.17 14.94 7.92
N LEU A 227 -9.06 15.04 7.18
CA LEU A 227 -7.96 14.05 7.15
C LEU A 227 -6.91 14.29 8.25
N GLU A 228 -7.00 15.42 8.96
CA GLU A 228 -6.13 15.75 10.08
C GLU A 228 -6.68 15.11 11.38
N GLY A 229 -5.79 14.78 12.32
CA GLY A 229 -6.11 14.17 13.61
C GLY A 229 -6.33 15.20 14.70
#